data_c672c647e73ac6c9bf78824832aea731
#
_entry.id   c672c647e73ac6c9bf78824832aea731
#
_cell.length_a   1.000
_cell.length_b   1.000
_cell.length_c   1.000
_cell.angle_alpha   90.00
_cell.angle_beta   90.00
_cell.angle_gamma   90.00
#
_symmetry.space_group_name_H-M   'P 1'
#
loop_
_entity.id
_entity.type
_entity.pdbx_description
1 polymer ?
#
loop_
_entity_poly.entity_id
_entity_poly.type
_entity_poly.pdbx_seq_one_letter_code
_entity_poly.pdbx_strand_id
1 'polypeptide(L)'
;MTSSMKRISILLAFAVALLLTACAQKQKENQSVETKTLVAYFSATGTTAEAAQKVAAVTGGDLHEIQPAEPYTEADLNWRDEQSRSSVEMADKSSRPAVKNTVENIDKYDTIYVGFPIWWGIAPTIVNTFLEQYKLDGKTLVPFFTSGGSDKGETLKYLQPSAPNGNWKEPMNLNGMSQDDVKICVESLK
;
A
#
# COMPACT_ATOMS: atom_id res chain seq x y z
N MET A 1 57.91 -35.97 -36.59
CA MET A 1 56.77 -35.10 -36.91
C MET A 1 55.60 -35.17 -35.92
N THR A 2 55.80 -35.56 -34.64
CA THR A 2 54.71 -35.78 -33.68
C THR A 2 54.68 -34.84 -32.50
N SER A 3 55.68 -33.93 -32.34
CA SER A 3 55.77 -33.02 -31.20
C SER A 3 55.08 -31.66 -31.39
N SER A 4 54.90 -31.22 -32.62
CA SER A 4 54.32 -29.90 -32.92
C SER A 4 52.78 -29.88 -32.83
N MET A 5 52.11 -31.00 -33.15
CA MET A 5 50.64 -31.09 -33.11
C MET A 5 50.07 -31.10 -31.68
N LYS A 6 50.82 -31.63 -30.68
CA LYS A 6 50.33 -31.64 -29.29
C LYS A 6 50.35 -30.26 -28.59
N ARG A 7 51.24 -29.35 -29.06
CA ARG A 7 51.31 -27.98 -28.51
C ARG A 7 50.20 -27.06 -29.03
N ILE A 8 49.69 -27.27 -30.22
CA ILE A 8 48.62 -26.50 -30.81
C ILE A 8 47.28 -26.87 -30.18
N SER A 9 47.03 -28.14 -29.86
CA SER A 9 45.79 -28.57 -29.22
C SER A 9 45.64 -28.07 -27.77
N ILE A 10 46.74 -27.85 -27.03
CA ILE A 10 46.70 -27.34 -25.68
C ILE A 10 46.41 -25.83 -25.67
N LEU A 11 46.88 -25.07 -26.66
CA LEU A 11 46.63 -23.63 -26.78
C LEU A 11 45.18 -23.34 -27.16
N LEU A 12 44.52 -24.20 -27.98
CA LEU A 12 43.10 -24.06 -28.32
C LEU A 12 42.16 -24.33 -27.12
N ALA A 13 42.53 -25.28 -26.26
CA ALA A 13 41.77 -25.63 -25.06
C ALA A 13 41.75 -24.48 -24.02
N PHE A 14 42.82 -23.73 -23.89
CA PHE A 14 42.90 -22.58 -23.01
C PHE A 14 42.13 -21.35 -23.51
N ALA A 15 42.02 -21.14 -24.84
CA ALA A 15 41.29 -20.02 -25.40
C ALA A 15 39.75 -20.23 -25.28
N VAL A 16 39.24 -21.45 -25.29
CA VAL A 16 37.81 -21.76 -25.10
C VAL A 16 37.40 -21.63 -23.66
N ALA A 17 38.28 -21.97 -22.70
CA ALA A 17 37.99 -21.82 -21.27
C ALA A 17 37.90 -20.35 -20.82
N LEU A 18 38.60 -19.43 -21.46
CA LEU A 18 38.56 -17.98 -21.17
C LEU A 18 37.30 -17.29 -21.72
N LEU A 19 36.66 -17.84 -22.73
CA LEU A 19 35.42 -17.28 -23.28
C LEU A 19 34.17 -17.70 -22.50
N LEU A 20 34.20 -18.79 -21.74
CA LEU A 20 33.09 -19.26 -20.90
C LEU A 20 33.01 -18.54 -19.57
N THR A 21 34.10 -17.96 -19.07
CA THR A 21 34.11 -17.16 -17.84
C THR A 21 33.60 -15.73 -18.02
N ALA A 22 33.63 -15.19 -19.24
CA ALA A 22 33.13 -13.85 -19.55
C ALA A 22 31.61 -13.77 -19.64
N CYS A 23 30.91 -14.88 -19.90
CA CYS A 23 29.44 -14.94 -19.94
C CYS A 23 28.80 -15.10 -18.56
N ALA A 24 29.54 -15.57 -17.55
CA ALA A 24 29.01 -15.78 -16.19
C ALA A 24 28.98 -14.48 -15.34
N GLN A 25 29.64 -13.42 -15.77
CA GLN A 25 29.73 -12.15 -15.03
C GLN A 25 28.71 -11.10 -15.45
N LYS A 26 27.86 -11.36 -16.44
CA LYS A 26 26.88 -10.40 -16.95
C LYS A 26 25.44 -10.64 -16.48
N GLN A 27 25.23 -11.55 -15.53
CA GLN A 27 23.90 -11.86 -14.98
C GLN A 27 23.67 -11.34 -13.54
N LYS A 28 24.45 -10.36 -13.09
CA LYS A 28 24.29 -9.75 -11.76
C LYS A 28 23.79 -8.31 -11.77
N GLU A 29 23.13 -7.87 -12.82
CA GLU A 29 22.52 -6.55 -12.86
C GLU A 29 21.15 -6.62 -13.51
N ASN A 30 20.15 -6.94 -12.77
CA ASN A 30 18.78 -6.43 -12.76
C ASN A 30 17.91 -7.27 -11.83
N GLN A 31 18.26 -7.36 -10.55
CA GLN A 31 17.20 -7.52 -9.56
C GLN A 31 16.54 -6.13 -9.45
N SER A 32 15.52 -5.90 -10.27
CA SER A 32 14.51 -4.91 -9.90
C SER A 32 14.08 -5.29 -8.48
N VAL A 33 14.37 -4.44 -7.51
CA VAL A 33 13.80 -4.57 -6.17
C VAL A 33 12.29 -4.58 -6.42
N GLU A 34 11.67 -5.76 -6.29
CA GLU A 34 10.24 -5.93 -6.45
C GLU A 34 9.60 -5.17 -5.30
N THR A 35 9.23 -3.92 -5.56
CA THR A 35 8.57 -3.07 -4.57
C THR A 35 7.23 -3.69 -4.24
N LYS A 36 7.06 -4.15 -3.00
CA LYS A 36 5.80 -4.75 -2.57
C LYS A 36 4.83 -3.67 -2.14
N THR A 37 3.60 -3.84 -2.57
CA THR A 37 2.50 -2.92 -2.27
C THR A 37 1.52 -3.57 -1.31
N LEU A 38 1.09 -2.82 -0.29
CA LEU A 38 -0.03 -3.14 0.57
C LEU A 38 -1.20 -2.23 0.23
N VAL A 39 -2.41 -2.75 0.23
CA VAL A 39 -3.66 -1.98 0.16
C VAL A 39 -4.42 -2.24 1.45
N ALA A 40 -4.18 -1.40 2.45
CA ALA A 40 -4.88 -1.41 3.73
C ALA A 40 -6.12 -0.51 3.63
N TYR A 41 -7.28 -0.97 4.11
CA TYR A 41 -8.50 -0.18 4.02
C TYR A 41 -9.46 -0.45 5.18
N PHE A 42 -10.18 0.58 5.59
CA PHE A 42 -11.35 0.49 6.45
C PHE A 42 -12.61 0.69 5.61
N SER A 43 -13.61 -0.18 5.79
CA SER A 43 -14.89 -0.08 5.09
C SER A 43 -16.03 -0.54 5.98
N ALA A 44 -16.91 0.39 6.38
CA ALA A 44 -18.07 0.06 7.22
C ALA A 44 -19.27 -0.48 6.41
N THR A 45 -19.40 -0.10 5.12
CA THR A 45 -20.57 -0.40 4.27
C THR A 45 -20.22 -1.13 2.97
N GLY A 46 -18.96 -1.49 2.76
CA GLY A 46 -18.50 -2.18 1.54
C GLY A 46 -17.98 -1.25 0.44
N THR A 47 -18.38 0.03 0.38
CA THR A 47 -18.00 0.94 -0.73
C THR A 47 -16.48 1.13 -0.85
N THR A 48 -15.79 1.36 0.27
CA THR A 48 -14.33 1.51 0.27
C THR A 48 -13.65 0.16 -0.04
N ALA A 49 -14.24 -0.96 0.38
CA ALA A 49 -13.73 -2.29 0.06
C ALA A 49 -13.69 -2.55 -1.45
N GLU A 50 -14.75 -2.16 -2.18
CA GLU A 50 -14.78 -2.26 -3.65
C GLU A 50 -13.69 -1.40 -4.31
N ALA A 51 -13.47 -0.17 -3.82
CA ALA A 51 -12.38 0.67 -4.31
C ALA A 51 -11.00 0.05 -4.01
N ALA A 52 -10.82 -0.52 -2.81
CA ALA A 52 -9.58 -1.18 -2.43
C ALA A 52 -9.25 -2.40 -3.31
N GLN A 53 -10.27 -3.20 -3.66
CA GLN A 53 -10.10 -4.31 -4.60
C GLN A 53 -9.61 -3.85 -5.97
N LYS A 54 -10.13 -2.71 -6.48
CA LYS A 54 -9.68 -2.12 -7.75
C LYS A 54 -8.23 -1.64 -7.64
N VAL A 55 -7.85 -0.97 -6.55
CA VAL A 55 -6.46 -0.55 -6.32
C VAL A 55 -5.53 -1.76 -6.26
N ALA A 56 -5.90 -2.82 -5.54
CA ALA A 56 -5.11 -4.04 -5.45
C ALA A 56 -4.95 -4.72 -6.82
N ALA A 57 -6.01 -4.79 -7.62
CA ALA A 57 -5.95 -5.37 -8.96
C ALA A 57 -5.03 -4.58 -9.92
N VAL A 58 -4.96 -3.23 -9.77
CA VAL A 58 -4.07 -2.37 -10.59
C VAL A 58 -2.62 -2.46 -10.13
N THR A 59 -2.39 -2.51 -8.82
CA THR A 59 -1.04 -2.45 -8.22
C THR A 59 -0.39 -3.82 -8.04
N GLY A 60 -1.17 -4.90 -8.09
CA GLY A 60 -0.74 -6.23 -7.65
C GLY A 60 -0.51 -6.31 -6.14
N GLY A 61 -1.05 -5.36 -5.37
CA GLY A 61 -0.84 -5.26 -3.93
C GLY A 61 -1.64 -6.26 -3.11
N ASP A 62 -1.08 -6.63 -1.95
CA ASP A 62 -1.76 -7.46 -0.96
C ASP A 62 -2.89 -6.66 -0.29
N LEU A 63 -4.11 -7.21 -0.23
CA LEU A 63 -5.24 -6.58 0.47
C LEU A 63 -5.20 -6.85 1.97
N HIS A 64 -5.50 -5.82 2.76
CA HIS A 64 -5.68 -5.93 4.21
C HIS A 64 -6.84 -5.05 4.67
N GLU A 65 -7.91 -5.66 5.15
CA GLU A 65 -9.00 -4.95 5.78
C GLU A 65 -8.62 -4.54 7.21
N ILE A 66 -8.73 -3.26 7.54
CA ILE A 66 -8.61 -2.74 8.91
C ILE A 66 -9.91 -3.09 9.63
N GLN A 67 -9.91 -4.18 10.39
CA GLN A 67 -11.10 -4.66 11.08
C GLN A 67 -11.22 -4.03 12.47
N PRO A 68 -12.33 -3.35 12.78
CA PRO A 68 -12.59 -2.91 14.15
C PRO A 68 -12.73 -4.11 15.07
N ALA A 69 -12.27 -3.99 16.32
CA ALA A 69 -12.42 -5.05 17.33
C ALA A 69 -13.90 -5.42 17.54
N GLU A 70 -14.77 -4.42 17.50
CA GLU A 70 -16.22 -4.57 17.49
C GLU A 70 -16.77 -4.00 16.18
N PRO A 71 -17.44 -4.83 15.34
CA PRO A 71 -18.06 -4.36 14.11
C PRO A 71 -19.05 -3.23 14.34
N TYR A 72 -19.13 -2.28 13.40
CA TYR A 72 -20.15 -1.23 13.45
C TYR A 72 -21.49 -1.78 13.02
N THR A 73 -22.51 -1.51 13.84
CA THR A 73 -23.92 -1.77 13.51
C THR A 73 -24.51 -0.61 12.70
N GLU A 74 -25.72 -0.78 12.16
CA GLU A 74 -26.44 0.34 11.51
C GLU A 74 -26.68 1.50 12.49
N ALA A 75 -26.97 1.19 13.76
CA ALA A 75 -27.14 2.21 14.81
C ALA A 75 -25.84 2.98 15.06
N ASP A 76 -24.71 2.28 15.09
CA ASP A 76 -23.38 2.89 15.26
C ASP A 76 -23.02 3.84 14.11
N LEU A 77 -23.55 3.60 12.91
CA LEU A 77 -23.27 4.39 11.71
C LEU A 77 -24.29 5.50 11.47
N ASN A 78 -25.28 5.69 12.36
CA ASN A 78 -26.27 6.75 12.21
C ASN A 78 -25.66 8.12 12.50
N TRP A 79 -25.12 8.75 11.47
CA TRP A 79 -24.46 10.06 11.54
C TRP A 79 -25.40 11.22 11.96
N ARG A 80 -26.74 11.02 11.98
CA ARG A 80 -27.72 11.97 12.48
C ARG A 80 -27.93 11.90 13.99
N ASP A 81 -27.49 10.82 14.61
CA ASP A 81 -27.52 10.62 16.05
C ASP A 81 -26.16 10.99 16.65
N GLU A 82 -26.10 12.07 17.41
CA GLU A 82 -24.88 12.55 18.07
C GLU A 82 -24.35 11.54 19.12
N GLN A 83 -25.18 10.61 19.57
CA GLN A 83 -24.81 9.56 20.50
C GLN A 83 -24.40 8.27 19.82
N SER A 84 -24.53 8.17 18.50
CA SER A 84 -24.03 7.01 17.76
C SER A 84 -22.53 6.85 17.95
N ARG A 85 -22.03 5.62 17.90
CA ARG A 85 -20.62 5.33 18.08
C ARG A 85 -19.74 6.12 17.10
N SER A 86 -20.08 6.14 15.83
CA SER A 86 -19.32 6.90 14.83
C SER A 86 -19.32 8.41 15.10
N SER A 87 -20.45 8.98 15.57
CA SER A 87 -20.54 10.40 15.94
C SER A 87 -19.64 10.72 17.11
N VAL A 88 -19.69 9.90 18.17
CA VAL A 88 -18.86 10.06 19.38
C VAL A 88 -17.37 9.94 19.04
N GLU A 89 -16.98 8.89 18.28
CA GLU A 89 -15.59 8.68 17.87
C GLU A 89 -15.05 9.84 17.01
N MET A 90 -15.88 10.38 16.11
CA MET A 90 -15.47 11.48 15.24
C MET A 90 -15.54 12.86 15.89
N ALA A 91 -16.28 13.04 16.98
CA ALA A 91 -16.24 14.26 17.79
C ALA A 91 -14.89 14.44 18.48
N ASP A 92 -14.27 13.35 18.94
CA ASP A 92 -12.93 13.33 19.51
C ASP A 92 -11.88 12.86 18.48
N LYS A 93 -11.11 13.81 17.93
CA LYS A 93 -10.04 13.50 16.95
C LYS A 93 -8.88 12.70 17.55
N SER A 94 -8.79 12.59 18.87
CA SER A 94 -7.83 11.73 19.57
C SER A 94 -8.35 10.32 19.82
N SER A 95 -9.62 10.05 19.51
CA SER A 95 -10.20 8.71 19.59
C SER A 95 -9.38 7.67 18.82
N ARG A 96 -9.21 6.49 19.40
CA ARG A 96 -8.46 5.36 18.80
C ARG A 96 -9.25 4.07 18.97
N PRO A 97 -10.29 3.85 18.15
CA PRO A 97 -11.03 2.59 18.15
C PRO A 97 -10.10 1.40 17.95
N ALA A 98 -10.28 0.35 18.72
CA ALA A 98 -9.41 -0.81 18.67
C ALA A 98 -9.53 -1.56 17.33
N VAL A 99 -8.38 -1.97 16.78
CA VAL A 99 -8.26 -2.80 15.57
C VAL A 99 -8.05 -4.25 16.00
N LYS A 100 -8.79 -5.17 15.36
CA LYS A 100 -8.79 -6.60 15.69
C LYS A 100 -7.57 -7.34 15.10
N ASN A 101 -7.11 -6.93 13.93
CA ASN A 101 -6.12 -7.65 13.13
C ASN A 101 -4.89 -6.79 12.85
N THR A 102 -3.79 -7.46 12.51
CA THR A 102 -2.50 -6.82 12.20
C THR A 102 -1.95 -7.32 10.87
N VAL A 103 -1.09 -6.50 10.25
CA VAL A 103 -0.31 -6.91 9.08
C VAL A 103 0.99 -7.54 9.55
N GLU A 104 1.19 -8.81 9.22
CA GLU A 104 2.47 -9.47 9.46
C GLU A 104 3.53 -8.93 8.49
N ASN A 105 4.74 -8.70 9.01
CA ASN A 105 5.89 -8.25 8.21
C ASN A 105 5.60 -6.99 7.36
N ILE A 106 5.09 -5.92 8.01
CA ILE A 106 4.83 -4.63 7.35
C ILE A 106 6.07 -4.09 6.62
N ASP A 107 7.26 -4.47 7.08
CA ASP A 107 8.53 -4.02 6.54
C ASP A 107 8.79 -4.47 5.09
N LYS A 108 8.13 -5.54 4.64
CA LYS A 108 8.24 -6.01 3.24
C LYS A 108 7.60 -5.07 2.21
N TYR A 109 6.77 -4.10 2.65
CA TYR A 109 6.06 -3.18 1.77
C TYR A 109 6.77 -1.82 1.72
N ASP A 110 7.00 -1.32 0.52
CA ASP A 110 7.57 0.01 0.28
C ASP A 110 6.48 1.05 0.06
N THR A 111 5.34 0.61 -0.52
CA THR A 111 4.17 1.44 -0.77
C THR A 111 2.95 0.87 -0.06
N ILE A 112 2.25 1.72 0.67
CA ILE A 112 1.02 1.38 1.37
C ILE A 112 -0.09 2.32 0.91
N TYR A 113 -1.06 1.77 0.20
CA TYR A 113 -2.32 2.45 -0.07
C TYR A 113 -3.19 2.36 1.17
N VAL A 114 -3.79 3.48 1.58
CA VAL A 114 -4.61 3.57 2.79
C VAL A 114 -6.00 4.06 2.40
N GLY A 115 -6.98 3.14 2.42
CA GLY A 115 -8.36 3.37 1.99
C GLY A 115 -9.31 3.61 3.15
N PHE A 116 -10.22 4.60 3.01
CA PHE A 116 -11.21 4.92 4.04
C PHE A 116 -12.42 5.69 3.46
N PRO A 117 -13.58 5.61 4.13
CA PRO A 117 -14.66 6.55 3.85
C PRO A 117 -14.36 7.91 4.48
N ILE A 118 -14.93 8.99 3.91
CA ILE A 118 -14.90 10.30 4.59
C ILE A 118 -16.01 10.37 5.62
N TRP A 119 -15.64 10.51 6.89
CA TRP A 119 -16.54 10.77 8.01
C TRP A 119 -16.25 12.16 8.59
N TRP A 120 -17.26 13.04 8.65
CA TRP A 120 -17.12 14.44 9.14
C TRP A 120 -15.89 15.17 8.57
N GLY A 121 -15.64 14.98 7.27
CA GLY A 121 -14.60 15.69 6.51
C GLY A 121 -13.18 15.16 6.68
N ILE A 122 -12.99 14.01 7.35
CA ILE A 122 -11.68 13.36 7.52
C ILE A 122 -11.79 11.84 7.46
N ALA A 123 -10.66 11.13 7.50
CA ALA A 123 -10.63 9.68 7.70
C ALA A 123 -11.15 9.31 9.10
N PRO A 124 -11.88 8.19 9.26
CA PRO A 124 -12.23 7.66 10.58
C PRO A 124 -11.01 7.38 11.44
N THR A 125 -11.08 7.69 12.73
CA THR A 125 -9.93 7.62 13.67
C THR A 125 -9.37 6.21 13.86
N ILE A 126 -10.10 5.16 13.49
CA ILE A 126 -9.59 3.78 13.44
C ILE A 126 -8.42 3.64 12.45
N VAL A 127 -8.37 4.46 11.40
CA VAL A 127 -7.25 4.49 10.44
C VAL A 127 -5.97 4.98 11.13
N ASN A 128 -6.09 5.96 12.03
CA ASN A 128 -4.97 6.41 12.87
C ASN A 128 -4.47 5.26 13.77
N THR A 129 -5.40 4.54 14.43
CA THR A 129 -5.05 3.37 15.25
C THR A 129 -4.25 2.35 14.46
N PHE A 130 -4.65 2.06 13.22
CA PHE A 130 -3.94 1.13 12.35
C PHE A 130 -2.52 1.63 12.02
N LEU A 131 -2.38 2.87 11.59
CA LEU A 131 -1.08 3.44 11.22
C LEU A 131 -0.10 3.47 12.39
N GLU A 132 -0.58 3.79 13.59
CA GLU A 132 0.23 3.89 14.81
C GLU A 132 0.76 2.55 15.33
N GLN A 133 0.26 1.41 14.81
CA GLN A 133 0.77 0.08 15.16
C GLN A 133 2.13 -0.22 14.51
N TYR A 134 2.58 0.58 13.53
CA TYR A 134 3.73 0.27 12.70
C TYR A 134 4.74 1.41 12.61
N LYS A 135 5.99 1.04 12.35
CA LYS A 135 7.02 1.99 11.92
C LYS A 135 6.92 2.14 10.40
N LEU A 136 6.44 3.29 9.95
CA LEU A 136 6.19 3.56 8.53
C LEU A 136 7.21 4.55 7.95
N ASP A 137 8.36 4.72 8.61
CA ASP A 137 9.41 5.64 8.20
C ASP A 137 9.90 5.33 6.79
N GLY A 138 9.92 6.35 5.93
CA GLY A 138 10.39 6.24 4.56
C GLY A 138 9.47 5.50 3.58
N LYS A 139 8.39 4.87 4.06
CA LYS A 139 7.41 4.21 3.19
C LYS A 139 6.55 5.23 2.46
N THR A 140 6.18 4.93 1.22
CA THR A 140 5.22 5.74 0.46
C THR A 140 3.80 5.44 0.93
N LEU A 141 3.10 6.45 1.44
CA LEU A 141 1.73 6.35 1.93
C LEU A 141 0.80 7.06 0.94
N VAL A 142 -0.11 6.29 0.35
CA VAL A 142 -1.02 6.77 -0.69
C VAL A 142 -2.46 6.66 -0.19
N PRO A 143 -3.03 7.73 0.36
CA PRO A 143 -4.42 7.72 0.80
C PRO A 143 -5.37 7.65 -0.39
N PHE A 144 -6.47 6.91 -0.25
CA PHE A 144 -7.62 7.00 -1.16
C PHE A 144 -8.92 6.94 -0.37
N PHE A 145 -9.94 7.55 -0.91
CA PHE A 145 -11.19 7.64 -0.18
C PHE A 145 -12.44 7.47 -1.04
N THR A 146 -13.52 7.10 -0.37
CA THR A 146 -14.90 7.15 -0.87
C THR A 146 -15.73 8.04 0.03
N SER A 147 -16.80 8.65 -0.49
CA SER A 147 -17.67 9.51 0.30
C SER A 147 -19.09 9.56 -0.27
N GLY A 148 -20.03 10.01 0.53
CA GLY A 148 -21.40 10.32 0.09
C GLY A 148 -21.52 11.67 -0.63
N GLY A 149 -20.41 12.27 -1.11
CA GLY A 149 -20.38 13.57 -1.79
C GLY A 149 -19.39 14.57 -1.19
N SER A 150 -18.73 14.24 -0.08
CA SER A 150 -17.69 15.09 0.50
C SER A 150 -16.36 14.91 -0.21
N ASP A 151 -15.55 15.97 -0.26
CA ASP A 151 -14.17 15.93 -0.69
C ASP A 151 -13.25 15.42 0.46
N LYS A 152 -11.94 15.28 0.18
CA LYS A 152 -10.89 14.82 1.13
C LYS A 152 -10.83 15.60 2.44
N GLY A 153 -11.34 16.82 2.46
CA GLY A 153 -11.30 17.72 3.61
C GLY A 153 -9.88 17.91 4.15
N GLU A 154 -9.73 17.86 5.48
CA GLU A 154 -8.43 17.99 6.17
C GLU A 154 -7.77 16.63 6.49
N THR A 155 -8.11 15.57 5.78
CA THR A 155 -7.69 14.18 6.10
C THR A 155 -6.18 14.05 6.36
N LEU A 156 -5.32 14.62 5.50
CA LEU A 156 -3.85 14.53 5.70
C LEU A 156 -3.40 15.18 7.00
N LYS A 157 -3.98 16.30 7.39
CA LYS A 157 -3.65 16.98 8.65
C LYS A 157 -3.85 16.07 9.87
N TYR A 158 -4.84 15.18 9.81
CA TYR A 158 -5.14 14.26 10.91
C TYR A 158 -4.47 12.88 10.77
N LEU A 159 -4.07 12.44 9.56
CA LEU A 159 -3.38 11.18 9.37
C LEU A 159 -1.86 11.27 9.51
N GLN A 160 -1.25 12.36 9.04
CA GLN A 160 0.21 12.53 9.06
C GLN A 160 0.85 12.38 10.45
N PRO A 161 0.23 12.86 11.55
CA PRO A 161 0.78 12.63 12.88
C PRO A 161 0.93 11.16 13.29
N SER A 162 0.12 10.26 12.70
CA SER A 162 0.18 8.81 12.98
C SER A 162 1.30 8.09 12.21
N ALA A 163 1.89 8.75 11.21
CA ALA A 163 3.08 8.27 10.48
C ALA A 163 3.91 9.47 10.01
N PRO A 164 4.59 10.18 10.94
CA PRO A 164 5.18 11.49 10.66
C PRO A 164 6.36 11.47 9.69
N ASN A 165 7.05 10.34 9.59
CA ASN A 165 8.20 10.17 8.70
C ASN A 165 7.86 9.38 7.42
N GLY A 166 6.58 9.16 7.14
CA GLY A 166 6.10 8.57 5.90
C GLY A 166 6.09 9.57 4.75
N ASN A 167 6.31 9.08 3.53
CA ASN A 167 6.23 9.88 2.31
C ASN A 167 4.78 9.94 1.83
N TRP A 168 4.00 10.85 2.37
CA TRP A 168 2.59 11.00 2.07
C TRP A 168 2.34 11.59 0.69
N LYS A 169 1.43 10.95 -0.05
CA LYS A 169 0.88 11.45 -1.32
C LYS A 169 -0.47 12.14 -1.08
N GLU A 170 -0.95 12.90 -2.07
CA GLU A 170 -2.30 13.48 -2.03
C GLU A 170 -3.37 12.39 -2.06
N PRO A 171 -4.46 12.52 -1.29
CA PRO A 171 -5.56 11.57 -1.28
C PRO A 171 -6.29 11.50 -2.63
N MET A 172 -6.50 10.30 -3.14
CA MET A 172 -7.27 10.04 -4.36
C MET A 172 -8.76 9.85 -4.03
N ASN A 173 -9.63 10.55 -4.72
CA ASN A 173 -11.07 10.28 -4.69
C ASN A 173 -11.38 9.13 -5.66
N LEU A 174 -11.82 8.00 -5.14
CA LEU A 174 -12.16 6.82 -5.95
C LEU A 174 -13.67 6.51 -5.98
N ASN A 175 -14.51 7.50 -5.66
CA ASN A 175 -15.96 7.34 -5.68
C ASN A 175 -16.47 6.93 -7.07
N GLY A 176 -17.12 5.76 -7.13
CA GLY A 176 -17.77 5.30 -8.36
C GLY A 176 -16.84 5.07 -9.55
N MET A 177 -15.51 5.14 -9.34
CA MET A 177 -14.54 4.97 -10.42
C MET A 177 -14.55 3.54 -10.97
N SER A 178 -14.42 3.45 -12.30
CA SER A 178 -14.16 2.18 -12.97
C SER A 178 -12.75 1.66 -12.68
N GLN A 179 -12.47 0.42 -13.05
CA GLN A 179 -11.12 -0.16 -12.93
C GLN A 179 -10.08 0.64 -13.73
N ASP A 180 -10.46 1.11 -14.93
CA ASP A 180 -9.58 1.88 -15.82
C ASP A 180 -9.29 3.27 -15.25
N ASP A 181 -10.28 3.93 -14.65
CA ASP A 181 -10.09 5.23 -14.00
C ASP A 181 -9.15 5.11 -12.79
N VAL A 182 -9.31 4.06 -11.97
CA VAL A 182 -8.41 3.77 -10.85
C VAL A 182 -6.99 3.55 -11.35
N LYS A 183 -6.81 2.84 -12.48
CA LYS A 183 -5.51 2.63 -13.09
C LYS A 183 -4.85 3.96 -13.48
N ILE A 184 -5.59 4.86 -14.13
CA ILE A 184 -5.08 6.19 -14.49
C ILE A 184 -4.62 6.96 -13.24
N CYS A 185 -5.44 6.96 -12.17
CA CYS A 185 -5.09 7.60 -10.91
C CYS A 185 -3.80 7.04 -10.30
N VAL A 186 -3.67 5.72 -10.24
CA VAL A 186 -2.49 5.04 -9.68
C VAL A 186 -1.23 5.32 -10.51
N GLU A 187 -1.34 5.31 -11.84
CA GLU A 187 -0.22 5.57 -12.75
C GLU A 187 0.27 7.03 -12.68
N SER A 188 -0.61 7.98 -12.37
CA SER A 188 -0.25 9.40 -12.20
C SER A 188 0.61 9.68 -10.97
N LEU A 189 0.75 8.73 -10.05
CA LEU A 189 1.57 8.87 -8.83
C LEU A 189 3.03 8.41 -9.01
N LYS A 190 3.35 7.80 -10.13
CA LYS A 190 4.70 7.32 -10.47
C LYS A 190 5.55 8.46 -11.01
#